data_845ce39eec0769c8cea46730197308db
#
_entry.id   845ce39eec0769c8cea46730197308db
#
_cell.length_a   1.000
_cell.length_b   1.000
_cell.length_c   1.000
_cell.angle_alpha   90.00
_cell.angle_beta   90.00
_cell.angle_gamma   90.00
#
_symmetry.space_group_name_H-M   'P 1'
#
loop_
_entity.id
_entity.type
_entity.pdbx_description
1 polymer ?
#
loop_
_entity_poly.entity_id
_entity_poly.type
_entity_poly.pdbx_seq_one_letter_code
_entity_poly.pdbx_strand_id
1 'polypeptide(L)'
;PSKPIILAVEGYALAGGTEILQGTDLRIGAEDAIFGVTEVARGLYPMGGSTIRLRRQIPYCLAAEILLLGRRITAQEALQWGLINRVVPKGKAFEEALKMAEQLCENGPLSIKAITRSLRELEEGLPEAEAFKAQDEIGWPVFASADAKEGMKAFKEKRRPIYKGR
;
A
#
# COMPACT_ATOMS: atom_id res chain seq x y z
N PRO A 1 -9.82 7.44 -0.02
CA PRO A 1 -10.24 7.03 1.33
C PRO A 1 -9.27 7.55 2.37
N SER A 2 -9.77 7.87 3.57
CA SER A 2 -8.96 8.39 4.68
C SER A 2 -8.28 7.28 5.52
N LYS A 3 -8.55 6.02 5.20
CA LYS A 3 -7.99 4.84 5.87
C LYS A 3 -7.09 4.07 4.91
N PRO A 4 -6.07 3.35 5.40
CA PRO A 4 -5.32 2.40 4.59
C PRO A 4 -6.22 1.30 4.02
N ILE A 5 -5.90 0.86 2.82
CA ILE A 5 -6.57 -0.25 2.15
C ILE A 5 -5.62 -1.43 2.12
N ILE A 6 -6.04 -2.56 2.69
CA ILE A 6 -5.30 -3.82 2.63
C ILE A 6 -5.99 -4.73 1.63
N LEU A 7 -5.26 -5.23 0.65
CA LEU A 7 -5.76 -6.16 -0.36
C LEU A 7 -5.23 -7.57 -0.09
N ALA A 8 -6.15 -8.52 -0.03
CA ALA A 8 -5.86 -9.95 0.02
C ALA A 8 -6.26 -10.60 -1.31
N VAL A 9 -5.34 -11.31 -1.95
CA VAL A 9 -5.55 -11.95 -3.25
C VAL A 9 -5.45 -13.45 -3.11
N GLU A 10 -6.53 -14.12 -3.46
CA GLU A 10 -6.60 -15.57 -3.66
C GLU A 10 -6.77 -15.84 -5.17
N GLY A 11 -5.91 -16.68 -5.76
CA GLY A 11 -6.00 -17.02 -7.17
C GLY A 11 -5.62 -15.88 -8.13
N TYR A 12 -6.52 -15.42 -8.99
CA TYR A 12 -6.17 -14.51 -10.09
C TYR A 12 -6.53 -13.05 -9.80
N ALA A 13 -5.54 -12.17 -9.92
CA ALA A 13 -5.73 -10.73 -10.02
C ALA A 13 -5.15 -10.25 -11.37
N LEU A 14 -5.93 -10.39 -12.45
CA LEU A 14 -5.52 -10.04 -13.82
C LEU A 14 -6.22 -8.77 -14.30
N ALA A 15 -5.61 -8.07 -15.26
CA ALA A 15 -6.17 -6.86 -15.87
C ALA A 15 -6.62 -5.85 -14.80
N GLY A 16 -7.89 -5.45 -14.78
CA GLY A 16 -8.44 -4.58 -13.76
C GLY A 16 -8.20 -5.03 -12.32
N GLY A 17 -8.05 -6.34 -12.06
CA GLY A 17 -7.67 -6.86 -10.73
C GLY A 17 -6.27 -6.41 -10.30
N THR A 18 -5.29 -6.44 -11.20
CA THR A 18 -3.95 -5.89 -10.93
C THR A 18 -4.01 -4.35 -10.85
N GLU A 19 -4.88 -3.69 -11.59
CA GLU A 19 -5.05 -2.23 -11.52
C GLU A 19 -5.64 -1.78 -10.19
N ILE A 20 -6.62 -2.52 -9.64
CA ILE A 20 -7.16 -2.31 -8.29
C ILE A 20 -6.04 -2.49 -7.25
N LEU A 21 -5.25 -3.56 -7.35
CA LEU A 21 -4.13 -3.83 -6.46
C LEU A 21 -3.19 -2.63 -6.37
N GLN A 22 -2.83 -2.02 -7.48
CA GLN A 22 -1.92 -0.87 -7.53
C GLN A 22 -2.48 0.38 -6.84
N GLY A 23 -3.79 0.45 -6.61
CA GLY A 23 -4.46 1.52 -5.87
C GLY A 23 -4.57 1.28 -4.36
N THR A 24 -3.99 0.18 -3.83
CA THR A 24 -4.05 -0.18 -2.41
C THR A 24 -2.71 0.02 -1.72
N ASP A 25 -2.72 0.07 -0.39
CA ASP A 25 -1.54 0.44 0.41
C ASP A 25 -0.73 -0.78 0.86
N LEU A 26 -1.41 -1.85 1.28
CA LEU A 26 -0.79 -3.10 1.72
C LEU A 26 -1.40 -4.28 0.95
N ARG A 27 -0.57 -5.26 0.60
CA ARG A 27 -0.97 -6.29 -0.36
C ARG A 27 -0.43 -7.65 0.04
N ILE A 28 -1.32 -8.64 0.09
CA ILE A 28 -0.99 -10.03 0.42
C ILE A 28 -1.48 -10.90 -0.74
N GLY A 29 -0.66 -11.83 -1.18
CA GLY A 29 -1.02 -12.85 -2.16
C GLY A 29 -0.97 -14.25 -1.54
N ALA A 30 -1.93 -15.11 -1.88
CA ALA A 30 -1.75 -16.54 -1.69
C ALA A 30 -0.60 -17.05 -2.56
N GLU A 31 0.03 -18.15 -2.17
CA GLU A 31 1.18 -18.73 -2.90
C GLU A 31 0.86 -19.13 -4.35
N ASP A 32 -0.40 -19.43 -4.63
CA ASP A 32 -0.91 -19.74 -5.98
C ASP A 32 -1.51 -18.50 -6.70
N ALA A 33 -1.42 -17.32 -6.11
CA ALA A 33 -1.94 -16.11 -6.73
C ALA A 33 -1.11 -15.71 -7.96
N ILE A 34 -1.84 -15.28 -9.00
CA ILE A 34 -1.28 -14.84 -10.28
C ILE A 34 -1.73 -13.42 -10.57
N PHE A 35 -0.78 -12.58 -10.91
CA PHE A 35 -1.00 -11.17 -11.24
C PHE A 35 -0.63 -10.90 -12.71
N GLY A 36 -1.15 -9.82 -13.29
CA GLY A 36 -0.76 -9.40 -14.64
C GLY A 36 -1.69 -8.38 -15.26
N VAL A 37 -1.14 -7.58 -16.15
CA VAL A 37 -1.86 -6.59 -16.96
C VAL A 37 -1.96 -7.17 -18.37
N THR A 38 -3.02 -7.90 -18.65
CA THR A 38 -3.12 -8.80 -19.82
C THR A 38 -3.89 -8.19 -21.00
N GLU A 39 -4.25 -6.92 -20.94
CA GLU A 39 -5.04 -6.20 -21.94
C GLU A 39 -4.37 -6.22 -23.33
N VAL A 40 -3.07 -6.04 -23.38
CA VAL A 40 -2.31 -6.01 -24.64
C VAL A 40 -2.47 -7.27 -25.47
N ALA A 41 -2.61 -8.44 -24.85
CA ALA A 41 -2.85 -9.70 -25.54
C ALA A 41 -4.22 -9.78 -26.23
N ARG A 42 -5.08 -8.80 -26.02
CA ARG A 42 -6.40 -8.67 -26.63
C ARG A 42 -6.57 -7.38 -27.44
N GLY A 43 -5.46 -6.69 -27.74
CA GLY A 43 -5.47 -5.41 -28.44
C GLY A 43 -6.11 -4.27 -27.63
N LEU A 44 -6.19 -4.42 -26.30
CA LEU A 44 -6.74 -3.41 -25.39
C LEU A 44 -5.64 -2.66 -24.66
N TYR A 45 -5.98 -1.47 -24.17
CA TYR A 45 -5.13 -0.63 -23.33
C TYR A 45 -5.59 -0.66 -21.88
N PRO A 46 -4.69 -0.79 -20.88
CA PRO A 46 -5.07 -0.81 -19.47
C PRO A 46 -5.45 0.60 -18.99
N MET A 47 -6.76 0.85 -18.88
CA MET A 47 -7.32 2.17 -18.55
C MET A 47 -7.39 2.47 -17.05
N GLY A 48 -7.22 1.48 -16.16
CA GLY A 48 -7.33 1.65 -14.71
C GLY A 48 -6.06 2.18 -14.02
N GLY A 49 -5.04 2.55 -14.81
CA GLY A 49 -3.87 3.28 -14.32
C GLY A 49 -2.56 2.49 -14.24
N SER A 50 -2.51 1.26 -14.73
CA SER A 50 -1.26 0.45 -14.69
C SER A 50 -0.08 1.11 -15.40
N THR A 51 -0.31 1.80 -16.52
CA THR A 51 0.76 2.50 -17.25
C THR A 51 1.37 3.67 -16.47
N ILE A 52 0.65 4.17 -15.46
CA ILE A 52 1.10 5.26 -14.60
C ILE A 52 1.69 4.71 -13.32
N ARG A 53 0.93 3.83 -12.62
CA ARG A 53 1.27 3.38 -11.26
C ARG A 53 2.33 2.28 -11.23
N LEU A 54 2.27 1.31 -12.15
CA LEU A 54 3.15 0.13 -12.07
C LEU A 54 4.62 0.51 -12.13
N ARG A 55 5.00 1.41 -13.05
CA ARG A 55 6.38 1.91 -13.21
C ARG A 55 6.91 2.74 -12.03
N ARG A 56 6.02 3.17 -11.12
CA ARG A 56 6.37 3.87 -9.88
C ARG A 56 6.54 2.91 -8.71
N GLN A 57 5.98 1.70 -8.82
CA GLN A 57 5.91 0.73 -7.74
C GLN A 57 6.94 -0.39 -7.87
N ILE A 58 7.35 -0.71 -9.10
CA ILE A 58 8.38 -1.71 -9.40
C ILE A 58 9.37 -1.17 -10.43
N PRO A 59 10.57 -1.77 -10.59
CA PRO A 59 11.55 -1.36 -11.60
C PRO A 59 10.95 -1.26 -12.99
N TYR A 60 11.33 -0.22 -13.73
CA TYR A 60 10.78 0.09 -15.07
C TYR A 60 10.82 -1.09 -16.03
N CYS A 61 11.93 -1.83 -16.10
CA CYS A 61 12.06 -2.97 -17.02
C CYS A 61 11.04 -4.07 -16.70
N LEU A 62 10.75 -4.33 -15.41
CA LEU A 62 9.75 -5.31 -14.98
C LEU A 62 8.33 -4.83 -15.26
N ALA A 63 8.06 -3.54 -15.02
CA ALA A 63 6.79 -2.93 -15.39
C ALA A 63 6.54 -3.00 -16.90
N ALA A 64 7.56 -2.67 -17.71
CA ALA A 64 7.50 -2.76 -19.16
C ALA A 64 7.26 -4.20 -19.64
N GLU A 65 7.93 -5.17 -19.04
CA GLU A 65 7.74 -6.59 -19.35
C GLU A 65 6.29 -7.04 -19.11
N ILE A 66 5.70 -6.69 -17.96
CA ILE A 66 4.29 -6.99 -17.64
C ILE A 66 3.36 -6.33 -18.66
N LEU A 67 3.57 -5.03 -18.94
CA LEU A 67 2.66 -4.23 -19.76
C LEU A 67 2.75 -4.55 -21.25
N LEU A 68 3.98 -4.70 -21.79
CA LEU A 68 4.19 -4.88 -23.22
C LEU A 68 4.01 -6.33 -23.67
N LEU A 69 4.38 -7.30 -22.83
CA LEU A 69 4.21 -8.73 -23.16
C LEU A 69 2.89 -9.30 -22.64
N GLY A 70 2.13 -8.57 -21.83
CA GLY A 70 0.94 -9.10 -21.15
C GLY A 70 1.29 -10.27 -20.21
N ARG A 71 2.51 -10.27 -19.68
CA ARG A 71 3.05 -11.35 -18.87
C ARG A 71 2.25 -11.51 -17.58
N ARG A 72 1.96 -12.75 -17.23
CA ARG A 72 1.47 -13.12 -15.90
C ARG A 72 2.67 -13.42 -15.00
N ILE A 73 2.59 -12.98 -13.75
CA ILE A 73 3.61 -13.18 -12.73
C ILE A 73 3.05 -13.95 -11.55
N THR A 74 3.87 -14.76 -10.94
CA THR A 74 3.56 -15.50 -9.72
C THR A 74 3.57 -14.61 -8.48
N ALA A 75 2.99 -15.10 -7.37
CA ALA A 75 3.04 -14.42 -6.08
C ALA A 75 4.49 -14.20 -5.61
N GLN A 76 5.38 -15.16 -5.86
CA GLN A 76 6.79 -15.04 -5.48
C GLN A 76 7.51 -13.97 -6.29
N GLU A 77 7.27 -13.87 -7.61
CA GLU A 77 7.82 -12.78 -8.43
C GLU A 77 7.27 -11.43 -7.97
N ALA A 78 5.97 -11.34 -7.69
CA ALA A 78 5.34 -10.12 -7.21
C ALA A 78 5.93 -9.67 -5.86
N LEU A 79 6.23 -10.60 -4.95
CA LEU A 79 6.92 -10.33 -3.70
C LEU A 79 8.36 -9.86 -3.94
N GLN A 80 9.12 -10.58 -4.76
CA GLN A 80 10.51 -10.26 -5.08
C GLN A 80 10.66 -8.87 -5.72
N TRP A 81 9.68 -8.46 -6.53
CA TRP A 81 9.69 -7.16 -7.20
C TRP A 81 9.10 -6.02 -6.37
N GLY A 82 8.59 -6.32 -5.16
CA GLY A 82 8.00 -5.34 -4.27
C GLY A 82 6.58 -4.91 -4.66
N LEU A 83 5.90 -5.66 -5.54
CA LEU A 83 4.52 -5.38 -5.91
C LEU A 83 3.53 -5.76 -4.79
N ILE A 84 3.86 -6.79 -4.00
CA ILE A 84 3.11 -7.21 -2.82
C ILE A 84 4.02 -7.32 -1.59
N ASN A 85 3.44 -7.27 -0.39
CA ASN A 85 4.17 -7.26 0.87
C ASN A 85 4.45 -8.66 1.43
N ARG A 86 3.54 -9.61 1.19
CA ARG A 86 3.63 -10.97 1.76
C ARG A 86 3.04 -12.01 0.81
N VAL A 87 3.60 -13.23 0.88
CA VAL A 87 3.02 -14.43 0.31
C VAL A 87 2.67 -15.38 1.45
N VAL A 88 1.49 -15.96 1.40
CA VAL A 88 0.97 -16.88 2.42
C VAL A 88 0.41 -18.14 1.76
N PRO A 89 0.23 -19.25 2.49
CA PRO A 89 -0.42 -20.44 1.96
C PRO A 89 -1.80 -20.13 1.40
N LYS A 90 -2.23 -20.93 0.42
CA LYS A 90 -3.56 -20.84 -0.20
C LYS A 90 -4.67 -20.80 0.85
N GLY A 91 -5.64 -19.90 0.68
CA GLY A 91 -6.77 -19.68 1.58
C GLY A 91 -6.43 -18.90 2.85
N LYS A 92 -5.19 -18.36 2.98
CA LYS A 92 -4.74 -17.63 4.17
C LYS A 92 -4.54 -16.12 3.95
N ALA A 93 -4.74 -15.61 2.73
CA ALA A 93 -4.47 -14.21 2.44
C ALA A 93 -5.39 -13.26 3.25
N PHE A 94 -6.66 -13.60 3.40
CA PHE A 94 -7.59 -12.78 4.20
C PHE A 94 -7.27 -12.80 5.70
N GLU A 95 -6.91 -13.97 6.25
CA GLU A 95 -6.50 -14.08 7.67
C GLU A 95 -5.28 -13.21 7.96
N GLU A 96 -4.30 -13.23 7.06
CA GLU A 96 -3.09 -12.40 7.19
C GLU A 96 -3.40 -10.90 7.03
N ALA A 97 -4.31 -10.54 6.15
CA ALA A 97 -4.77 -9.16 6.01
C ALA A 97 -5.45 -8.65 7.29
N LEU A 98 -6.24 -9.48 7.97
CA LEU A 98 -6.83 -9.14 9.27
C LEU A 98 -5.76 -8.90 10.34
N LYS A 99 -4.72 -9.73 10.42
CA LYS A 99 -3.59 -9.52 11.35
C LYS A 99 -2.89 -8.19 11.09
N MET A 100 -2.67 -7.84 9.81
CA MET A 100 -2.12 -6.53 9.46
C MET A 100 -3.05 -5.37 9.84
N ALA A 101 -4.36 -5.54 9.68
CA ALA A 101 -5.34 -4.53 10.08
C ALA A 101 -5.38 -4.35 11.60
N GLU A 102 -5.30 -5.43 12.37
CA GLU A 102 -5.19 -5.40 13.84
C GLU A 102 -3.93 -4.65 14.27
N GLN A 103 -2.78 -4.95 13.66
CA GLN A 103 -1.53 -4.23 13.90
C GLN A 103 -1.64 -2.73 13.58
N LEU A 104 -2.32 -2.35 12.50
CA LEU A 104 -2.60 -0.95 12.19
C LEU A 104 -3.43 -0.28 13.29
N CYS A 105 -4.42 -1.00 13.85
CA CYS A 105 -5.28 -0.49 14.92
C CYS A 105 -4.56 -0.30 16.26
N GLU A 106 -3.37 -0.91 16.45
CA GLU A 106 -2.53 -0.67 17.63
C GLU A 106 -1.79 0.68 17.56
N ASN A 107 -1.69 1.29 16.39
CA ASN A 107 -1.01 2.56 16.16
C ASN A 107 -1.94 3.77 16.34
N GLY A 108 -1.36 4.96 16.54
CA GLY A 108 -2.11 6.20 16.69
C GLY A 108 -2.96 6.51 15.44
N PRO A 109 -4.28 6.63 15.56
CA PRO A 109 -5.17 6.79 14.40
C PRO A 109 -4.92 8.08 13.62
N LEU A 110 -4.53 9.17 14.29
CA LEU A 110 -4.16 10.42 13.62
C LEU A 110 -2.86 10.26 12.82
N SER A 111 -1.88 9.54 13.36
CA SER A 111 -0.62 9.24 12.67
C SER A 111 -0.87 8.40 11.41
N ILE A 112 -1.65 7.33 11.52
CA ILE A 112 -2.04 6.50 10.36
C ILE A 112 -2.73 7.34 9.29
N LYS A 113 -3.68 8.19 9.67
CA LYS A 113 -4.39 9.08 8.74
C LYS A 113 -3.45 10.06 8.04
N ALA A 114 -2.55 10.70 8.80
CA ALA A 114 -1.58 11.66 8.26
C ALA A 114 -0.59 10.97 7.31
N ILE A 115 0.00 9.84 7.70
CA ILE A 115 0.92 9.07 6.86
C ILE A 115 0.21 8.61 5.57
N THR A 116 -1.01 8.05 5.67
CA THR A 116 -1.79 7.64 4.50
C THR A 116 -2.04 8.81 3.56
N ARG A 117 -2.31 9.99 4.10
CA ARG A 117 -2.47 11.22 3.32
C ARG A 117 -1.17 11.60 2.63
N SER A 118 -0.05 11.64 3.35
CA SER A 118 1.27 11.97 2.77
C SER A 118 1.65 11.03 1.63
N LEU A 119 1.48 9.71 1.82
CA LEU A 119 1.80 8.70 0.80
C LEU A 119 0.98 8.83 -0.49
N ARG A 120 -0.19 9.45 -0.44
CA ARG A 120 -1.10 9.57 -1.59
C ARG A 120 -1.12 10.96 -2.22
N GLU A 121 -0.86 12.00 -1.44
CA GLU A 121 -1.03 13.40 -1.87
C GLU A 121 0.31 14.06 -2.19
N LEU A 122 1.43 13.61 -1.58
CA LEU A 122 2.73 14.16 -1.92
C LEU A 122 3.18 13.57 -3.27
N GLU A 123 3.23 14.41 -4.28
CA GLU A 123 3.61 14.02 -5.63
C GLU A 123 5.10 13.66 -5.72
N GLU A 124 5.41 12.63 -6.48
CA GLU A 124 6.79 12.33 -6.86
C GLU A 124 7.34 13.45 -7.75
N GLY A 125 8.53 13.94 -7.41
CA GLY A 125 9.19 15.00 -8.18
C GLY A 125 8.94 16.42 -7.70
N LEU A 126 8.20 16.61 -6.59
CA LEU A 126 8.22 17.91 -5.91
C LEU A 126 9.64 18.26 -5.47
N PRO A 127 10.07 19.55 -5.59
CA PRO A 127 11.29 20.01 -4.97
C PRO A 127 11.29 19.67 -3.47
N GLU A 128 12.42 19.22 -2.94
CA GLU A 128 12.51 18.70 -1.56
C GLU A 128 11.96 19.69 -0.52
N ALA A 129 12.27 20.98 -0.69
CA ALA A 129 11.78 22.03 0.22
C ALA A 129 10.24 22.16 0.20
N GLU A 130 9.60 21.98 -0.95
CA GLU A 130 8.14 22.01 -1.08
C GLU A 130 7.52 20.76 -0.50
N ALA A 131 8.15 19.59 -0.70
CA ALA A 131 7.72 18.33 -0.13
C ALA A 131 7.77 18.38 1.40
N PHE A 132 8.84 18.91 2.02
CA PHE A 132 8.93 19.11 3.47
C PHE A 132 7.87 20.07 3.98
N LYS A 133 7.62 21.19 3.29
CA LYS A 133 6.58 22.13 3.68
C LYS A 133 5.20 21.46 3.71
N ALA A 134 4.85 20.72 2.65
CA ALA A 134 3.60 20.00 2.59
C ALA A 134 3.50 18.89 3.66
N GLN A 135 4.61 18.18 3.94
CA GLN A 135 4.70 17.22 5.05
C GLN A 135 4.42 17.88 6.40
N ASP A 136 5.00 19.04 6.65
CA ASP A 136 4.83 19.79 7.91
C ASP A 136 3.36 20.20 8.12
N GLU A 137 2.68 20.67 7.09
CA GLU A 137 1.24 21.00 7.15
C GLU A 137 0.38 19.79 7.54
N ILE A 138 0.78 18.58 7.13
CA ILE A 138 0.10 17.33 7.47
C ILE A 138 0.51 16.83 8.86
N GLY A 139 1.79 16.92 9.21
CA GLY A 139 2.39 16.27 10.37
C GLY A 139 2.24 17.05 11.68
N TRP A 140 2.42 18.39 11.68
CA TRP A 140 2.36 19.19 12.90
C TRP A 140 1.08 19.05 13.71
N PRO A 141 -0.13 18.97 13.11
CA PRO A 141 -1.35 18.69 13.86
C PRO A 141 -1.33 17.37 14.64
N VAL A 142 -0.62 16.35 14.14
CA VAL A 142 -0.46 15.07 14.83
C VAL A 142 0.42 15.23 16.06
N PHE A 143 1.54 15.93 15.94
CA PHE A 143 2.45 16.21 17.07
C PHE A 143 1.77 17.02 18.18
N ALA A 144 0.87 17.93 17.84
CA ALA A 144 0.11 18.74 18.80
C ALA A 144 -1.03 17.98 19.50
N SER A 145 -1.37 16.78 19.01
CA SER A 145 -2.53 15.99 19.45
C SER A 145 -2.42 15.44 20.87
N ALA A 146 -3.57 15.11 21.48
CA ALA A 146 -3.59 14.40 22.75
C ALA A 146 -3.07 12.95 22.60
N ASP A 147 -3.26 12.33 21.45
CA ASP A 147 -2.75 11.00 21.16
C ASP A 147 -1.22 10.97 21.10
N ALA A 148 -0.55 12.01 20.57
CA ALA A 148 0.90 12.11 20.61
C ALA A 148 1.44 12.18 22.04
N LYS A 149 0.80 12.95 22.90
CA LYS A 149 1.15 13.04 24.35
C LYS A 149 0.94 11.71 25.05
N GLU A 150 -0.17 11.04 24.78
CA GLU A 150 -0.46 9.71 25.32
C GLU A 150 0.56 8.67 24.87
N GLY A 151 0.93 8.66 23.58
CA GLY A 151 1.93 7.74 23.05
C GLY A 151 3.29 7.90 23.74
N MET A 152 3.77 9.13 23.90
CA MET A 152 5.01 9.43 24.60
C MET A 152 4.96 9.05 26.08
N LYS A 153 3.82 9.28 26.75
CA LYS A 153 3.61 8.91 28.15
C LYS A 153 3.60 7.39 28.30
N ALA A 154 2.83 6.68 27.49
CA ALA A 154 2.73 5.22 27.52
C ALA A 154 4.09 4.55 27.27
N PHE A 155 4.89 5.08 26.35
CA PHE A 155 6.26 4.61 26.08
C PHE A 155 7.16 4.74 27.32
N LYS A 156 7.14 5.88 28.01
CA LYS A 156 7.92 6.08 29.27
C LYS A 156 7.45 5.14 30.39
N GLU A 157 6.17 4.90 30.47
CA GLU A 157 5.54 4.04 31.48
C GLU A 157 5.58 2.55 31.11
N LYS A 158 6.13 2.19 29.94
CA LYS A 158 6.22 0.81 29.41
C LYS A 158 4.86 0.08 29.38
N ARG A 159 3.79 0.80 29.03
CA ARG A 159 2.44 0.28 28.86
C ARG A 159 1.90 0.49 27.45
N ARG A 160 0.83 -0.17 27.10
CA ARG A 160 0.11 0.11 25.84
C ARG A 160 -0.56 1.48 25.90
N PRO A 161 -0.48 2.28 24.81
CA PRO A 161 -1.20 3.56 24.72
C PRO A 161 -2.70 3.35 24.54
N ILE A 162 -3.49 4.35 24.93
CA ILE A 162 -4.94 4.41 24.75
C ILE A 162 -5.25 5.63 23.87
N TYR A 163 -5.29 5.43 22.58
CA TYR A 163 -5.55 6.49 21.61
C TYR A 163 -7.04 6.81 21.49
N LYS A 164 -7.37 8.09 21.29
CA LYS A 164 -8.74 8.61 21.19
C LYS A 164 -9.02 9.32 19.85
N GLY A 165 -8.04 9.43 18.97
CA GLY A 165 -8.18 10.08 17.69
C GLY A 165 -8.29 11.61 17.76
N ARG A 166 -7.70 12.24 18.75
CA ARG A 166 -7.78 13.69 18.99
C ARG A 166 -6.53 14.28 19.60
#